data_2c89a10f3bb0d6c5a1316f234596980d
#
_entry.id   2c89a10f3bb0d6c5a1316f234596980d
#
_cell.length_a   1.000
_cell.length_b   1.000
_cell.length_c   1.000
_cell.angle_alpha   90.00
_cell.angle_beta   90.00
_cell.angle_gamma   90.00
#
_symmetry.space_group_name_H-M   'P 1'
#
loop_
_entity.id
_entity.type
_entity.pdbx_description
1 polymer ?
#
loop_
_entity_poly.entity_id
_entity_poly.type
_entity_poly.pdbx_seq_one_letter_code
_entity_poly.pdbx_strand_id
1 'polypeptide(L)'
;VLLACSPAYADVVAKAPDGMTIRIVAEAPIDGDAAWARLVDVASWWGSSHSYSGDANSLSLDARAGGCWCEVWAGGEVEHGRVALVMPKQMLRVYGAFGPLQDLGVSAAMTFTLADGATAGTTKLTLDYKAVGSSLSGLDQLAPLVDQVLAEQVMRFVAVN
;
A
#
# COMPACT_ATOMS: atom_id res chain seq x y z
N VAL A 1 -13.60 -26.41 9.59
CA VAL A 1 -14.04 -25.05 9.93
C VAL A 1 -13.57 -24.17 8.78
N LEU A 2 -14.48 -23.75 7.89
CA LEU A 2 -14.19 -22.79 6.82
C LEU A 2 -14.01 -21.42 7.50
N LEU A 3 -12.77 -20.92 7.53
CA LEU A 3 -12.52 -19.50 7.83
C LEU A 3 -13.14 -18.69 6.68
N ALA A 4 -14.21 -17.98 6.98
CA ALA A 4 -14.75 -16.97 6.08
C ALA A 4 -13.75 -15.82 6.02
N CYS A 5 -12.99 -15.73 4.92
CA CYS A 5 -12.21 -14.54 4.60
C CYS A 5 -13.21 -13.40 4.38
N SER A 6 -13.25 -12.43 5.28
CA SER A 6 -14.07 -11.23 5.07
C SER A 6 -13.54 -10.52 3.82
N PRO A 7 -14.41 -10.11 2.88
CA PRO A 7 -13.96 -9.40 1.69
C PRO A 7 -13.28 -8.09 2.11
N ALA A 8 -12.16 -7.76 1.45
CA ALA A 8 -11.59 -6.44 1.56
C ALA A 8 -12.62 -5.44 1.02
N TYR A 9 -12.89 -4.39 1.80
CA TYR A 9 -13.75 -3.31 1.36
C TYR A 9 -12.85 -2.19 0.82
N ALA A 10 -12.87 -2.01 -0.49
CA ALA A 10 -12.15 -0.94 -1.18
C ALA A 10 -13.16 0.13 -1.61
N ASP A 11 -12.84 1.40 -1.39
CA ASP A 11 -13.70 2.52 -1.73
C ASP A 11 -12.90 3.76 -2.14
N VAL A 12 -13.25 4.32 -3.29
CA VAL A 12 -12.83 5.67 -3.67
C VAL A 12 -13.66 6.67 -2.87
N VAL A 13 -13.12 7.12 -1.75
CA VAL A 13 -13.82 8.01 -0.79
C VAL A 13 -14.11 9.38 -1.40
N ALA A 14 -13.15 9.91 -2.18
CA ALA A 14 -13.28 11.19 -2.87
C ALA A 14 -12.36 11.24 -4.09
N LYS A 15 -12.79 11.95 -5.14
CA LYS A 15 -11.97 12.19 -6.32
C LYS A 15 -12.31 13.52 -6.99
N ALA A 16 -11.27 14.16 -7.53
CA ALA A 16 -11.31 15.36 -8.35
C ALA A 16 -10.17 15.30 -9.37
N PRO A 17 -10.15 16.12 -10.43
CA PRO A 17 -9.05 16.09 -11.40
C PRO A 17 -7.65 16.26 -10.78
N ASP A 18 -7.57 16.96 -9.67
CA ASP A 18 -6.33 17.29 -8.94
C ASP A 18 -6.15 16.52 -7.62
N GLY A 19 -7.04 15.58 -7.30
CA GLY A 19 -6.92 14.81 -6.06
C GLY A 19 -7.77 13.54 -5.99
N MET A 20 -7.32 12.58 -5.18
CA MET A 20 -8.11 11.40 -4.84
C MET A 20 -7.81 10.91 -3.42
N THR A 21 -8.81 10.30 -2.81
CA THR A 21 -8.69 9.62 -1.53
C THR A 21 -9.31 8.23 -1.66
N ILE A 22 -8.52 7.21 -1.33
CA ILE A 22 -8.92 5.80 -1.37
C ILE A 22 -8.73 5.23 0.03
N ARG A 23 -9.69 4.42 0.48
CA ARG A 23 -9.58 3.64 1.72
C ARG A 23 -9.88 2.19 1.46
N ILE A 24 -9.01 1.32 1.97
CA ILE A 24 -9.18 -0.12 1.89
C ILE A 24 -9.05 -0.69 3.30
N VAL A 25 -9.98 -1.54 3.68
CA VAL A 25 -9.97 -2.22 4.97
C VAL A 25 -10.04 -3.72 4.73
N ALA A 26 -9.17 -4.47 5.37
CA ALA A 26 -9.15 -5.92 5.31
C ALA A 26 -8.68 -6.51 6.65
N GLU A 27 -9.00 -7.78 6.89
CA GLU A 27 -8.56 -8.50 8.07
C GLU A 27 -7.63 -9.65 7.67
N ALA A 28 -6.43 -9.65 8.26
CA ALA A 28 -5.44 -10.71 8.08
C ALA A 28 -5.57 -11.76 9.19
N PRO A 29 -5.51 -13.07 8.89
CA PRO A 29 -5.62 -14.15 9.87
C PRO A 29 -4.29 -14.38 10.62
N ILE A 30 -3.63 -13.30 11.02
CA ILE A 30 -2.36 -13.28 11.77
C ILE A 30 -2.39 -12.18 12.83
N ASP A 31 -1.64 -12.36 13.89
CA ASP A 31 -1.52 -11.39 14.97
C ASP A 31 -0.74 -10.12 14.54
N GLY A 32 -0.76 -9.11 15.39
CA GLY A 32 -0.15 -7.81 15.10
C GLY A 32 1.36 -7.86 14.88
N ASP A 33 2.07 -8.79 15.52
CA ASP A 33 3.52 -8.96 15.36
C ASP A 33 3.84 -9.53 13.98
N ALA A 34 3.15 -10.58 13.58
CA ALA A 34 3.28 -11.20 12.27
C ALA A 34 2.80 -10.24 11.16
N ALA A 35 1.71 -9.52 11.39
CA ALA A 35 1.22 -8.52 10.44
C ALA A 35 2.21 -7.37 10.23
N TRP A 36 2.86 -6.88 11.30
CA TRP A 36 3.90 -5.87 11.17
C TRP A 36 5.13 -6.39 10.42
N ALA A 37 5.62 -7.57 10.78
CA ALA A 37 6.76 -8.19 10.10
C ALA A 37 6.48 -8.34 8.59
N ARG A 38 5.28 -8.80 8.23
CA ARG A 38 4.85 -8.92 6.84
C ARG A 38 4.72 -7.57 6.15
N LEU A 39 4.14 -6.55 6.83
CA LEU A 39 3.95 -5.22 6.25
C LEU A 39 5.27 -4.60 5.79
N VAL A 40 6.33 -4.74 6.59
CA VAL A 40 7.63 -4.16 6.26
C VAL A 40 8.43 -5.01 5.26
N ASP A 41 8.09 -6.28 5.09
CA ASP A 41 8.64 -7.17 4.06
C ASP A 41 7.80 -7.08 2.78
N VAL A 42 7.88 -5.94 2.11
CA VAL A 42 7.04 -5.62 0.94
C VAL A 42 7.21 -6.60 -0.20
N ALA A 43 8.39 -7.20 -0.36
CA ALA A 43 8.67 -8.20 -1.38
C ALA A 43 7.79 -9.45 -1.22
N SER A 44 7.37 -9.78 0.00
CA SER A 44 6.57 -10.97 0.29
C SER A 44 5.10 -10.87 -0.13
N TRP A 45 4.59 -9.67 -0.38
CA TRP A 45 3.16 -9.48 -0.67
C TRP A 45 2.86 -8.52 -1.83
N TRP A 46 3.76 -7.61 -2.20
CA TRP A 46 3.52 -6.76 -3.36
C TRP A 46 3.50 -7.57 -4.65
N GLY A 47 2.62 -7.24 -5.58
CA GLY A 47 2.48 -7.94 -6.86
C GLY A 47 3.57 -7.56 -7.85
N SER A 48 4.27 -8.54 -8.41
CA SER A 48 5.33 -8.33 -9.41
C SER A 48 4.84 -7.58 -10.66
N SER A 49 3.56 -7.74 -11.04
CA SER A 49 2.94 -7.00 -12.14
C SER A 49 2.82 -5.49 -11.88
N HIS A 50 2.99 -5.04 -10.64
CA HIS A 50 2.95 -3.65 -10.22
C HIS A 50 4.31 -3.17 -9.72
N SER A 51 5.39 -3.66 -10.31
CA SER A 51 6.77 -3.22 -10.12
C SER A 51 7.40 -2.83 -11.45
N TYR A 52 8.43 -2.02 -11.44
CA TYR A 52 9.16 -1.61 -12.65
C TYR A 52 10.03 -2.74 -13.21
N SER A 53 10.62 -3.54 -12.33
CA SER A 53 11.45 -4.68 -12.71
C SER A 53 10.64 -5.89 -13.21
N GLY A 54 9.34 -5.95 -12.86
CA GLY A 54 8.52 -7.14 -13.05
C GLY A 54 8.77 -8.24 -12.01
N ASP A 55 9.56 -7.95 -10.96
CA ASP A 55 9.88 -8.88 -9.89
C ASP A 55 9.79 -8.20 -8.52
N ALA A 56 8.82 -8.62 -7.71
CA ALA A 56 8.63 -8.08 -6.38
C ALA A 56 9.85 -8.31 -5.44
N ASN A 57 10.71 -9.30 -5.71
CA ASN A 57 11.95 -9.51 -4.95
C ASN A 57 12.96 -8.36 -5.08
N SER A 58 12.78 -7.50 -6.08
CA SER A 58 13.57 -6.27 -6.25
C SER A 58 13.14 -5.14 -5.32
N LEU A 59 11.98 -5.28 -4.66
CA LEU A 59 11.43 -4.29 -3.73
C LEU A 59 12.07 -4.42 -2.35
N SER A 60 12.25 -3.28 -1.70
CA SER A 60 12.68 -3.20 -0.30
C SER A 60 12.04 -2.01 0.41
N LEU A 61 11.84 -2.14 1.71
CA LEU A 61 11.35 -1.07 2.58
C LEU A 61 12.25 -0.93 3.80
N ASP A 62 12.93 0.21 3.93
CA ASP A 62 13.63 0.58 5.15
C ASP A 62 12.66 1.27 6.10
N ALA A 63 12.09 0.51 7.04
CA ALA A 63 11.01 0.94 7.94
C ALA A 63 11.50 1.85 9.08
N ARG A 64 12.16 2.96 8.73
CA ARG A 64 12.54 4.07 9.64
C ARG A 64 12.22 5.41 9.00
N ALA A 65 12.05 6.46 9.78
CA ALA A 65 11.83 7.80 9.24
C ALA A 65 12.97 8.20 8.30
N GLY A 66 12.63 8.63 7.08
CA GLY A 66 13.57 8.91 6.00
C GLY A 66 14.02 7.66 5.22
N GLY A 67 13.61 6.46 5.62
CA GLY A 67 13.90 5.23 4.89
C GLY A 67 13.18 5.17 3.54
N CYS A 68 13.71 4.37 2.63
CA CYS A 68 13.21 4.24 1.27
C CYS A 68 12.28 3.04 1.12
N TRP A 69 11.20 3.20 0.40
CA TRP A 69 10.52 2.14 -0.31
C TRP A 69 11.08 2.18 -1.73
N CYS A 70 12.03 1.31 -1.98
CA CYS A 70 12.82 1.31 -3.21
C CYS A 70 12.67 0.00 -3.97
N GLU A 71 12.95 0.06 -5.25
CA GLU A 71 13.10 -1.10 -6.11
C GLU A 71 14.42 -0.98 -6.86
N VAL A 72 15.24 -2.05 -6.86
CA VAL A 72 16.57 -2.07 -7.50
C VAL A 72 16.71 -3.34 -8.34
N TRP A 73 17.09 -3.19 -9.61
CA TRP A 73 17.30 -4.30 -10.53
C TRP A 73 18.49 -4.03 -11.45
N ALA A 74 18.90 -4.99 -12.26
CA ALA A 74 20.08 -4.87 -13.12
C ALA A 74 20.02 -3.70 -14.13
N GLY A 75 18.80 -3.22 -14.47
CA GLY A 75 18.58 -2.14 -15.45
C GLY A 75 18.30 -0.78 -14.85
N GLY A 76 18.18 -0.65 -13.53
CA GLY A 76 17.87 0.63 -12.89
C GLY A 76 17.41 0.52 -11.45
N GLU A 77 17.00 1.66 -10.92
CA GLU A 77 16.45 1.77 -9.57
C GLU A 77 15.36 2.83 -9.54
N VAL A 78 14.41 2.69 -8.63
CA VAL A 78 13.37 3.67 -8.39
C VAL A 78 13.07 3.81 -6.90
N GLU A 79 12.90 5.05 -6.45
CA GLU A 79 12.30 5.37 -5.16
C GLU A 79 10.79 5.50 -5.35
N HIS A 80 10.01 4.53 -4.84
CA HIS A 80 8.55 4.62 -4.84
C HIS A 80 8.04 5.63 -3.81
N GLY A 81 8.76 5.76 -2.70
CA GLY A 81 8.45 6.73 -1.67
C GLY A 81 9.40 6.69 -0.48
N ARG A 82 9.20 7.66 0.41
CA ARG A 82 9.95 7.80 1.66
C ARG A 82 9.06 7.62 2.87
N VAL A 83 9.56 6.86 3.82
CA VAL A 83 8.90 6.67 5.10
C VAL A 83 8.90 7.98 5.88
N ALA A 84 7.70 8.49 6.18
CA ALA A 84 7.49 9.72 6.94
C ALA A 84 7.19 9.47 8.40
N LEU A 85 6.55 8.32 8.72
CA LEU A 85 6.17 7.95 10.07
C LEU A 85 6.24 6.44 10.24
N VAL A 86 6.85 6.01 11.33
CA VAL A 86 6.84 4.62 11.80
C VAL A 86 6.41 4.59 13.26
N MET A 87 5.34 3.89 13.54
CA MET A 87 4.93 3.46 14.87
C MET A 87 4.84 1.92 14.82
N PRO A 88 5.87 1.19 15.23
CA PRO A 88 5.92 -0.25 15.07
C PRO A 88 4.65 -0.93 15.56
N LYS A 89 4.12 -1.88 14.76
CA LYS A 89 2.88 -2.63 15.01
C LYS A 89 1.58 -1.79 15.00
N GLN A 90 1.66 -0.50 14.71
CA GLN A 90 0.50 0.40 14.71
C GLN A 90 0.34 1.13 13.39
N MET A 91 1.40 1.80 12.90
CA MET A 91 1.28 2.66 11.72
C MET A 91 2.58 2.77 10.95
N LEU A 92 2.45 2.75 9.64
CA LEU A 92 3.50 3.10 8.68
C LEU A 92 2.92 4.13 7.70
N ARG A 93 3.61 5.26 7.51
CA ARG A 93 3.25 6.25 6.47
C ARG A 93 4.42 6.47 5.54
N VAL A 94 4.12 6.40 4.26
CA VAL A 94 5.08 6.63 3.17
C VAL A 94 4.58 7.79 2.31
N TYR A 95 5.43 8.75 2.01
CA TYR A 95 5.19 9.79 1.01
C TYR A 95 5.86 9.39 -0.29
N GLY A 96 5.09 9.40 -1.38
CA GLY A 96 5.57 9.07 -2.72
C GLY A 96 4.42 8.75 -3.65
N ALA A 97 4.63 9.00 -4.94
CA ALA A 97 3.72 8.59 -5.98
C ALA A 97 4.23 7.27 -6.59
N PHE A 98 3.42 6.25 -6.52
CA PHE A 98 3.75 4.92 -7.02
C PHE A 98 3.42 4.78 -8.51
N GLY A 99 4.27 4.02 -9.22
CA GLY A 99 4.05 3.71 -10.62
C GLY A 99 3.94 4.95 -11.52
N PRO A 100 3.05 4.95 -12.51
CA PRO A 100 2.89 6.04 -13.49
C PRO A 100 2.53 7.40 -12.88
N LEU A 101 2.06 7.44 -11.63
CA LEU A 101 1.73 8.70 -10.95
C LEU A 101 2.97 9.58 -10.71
N GLN A 102 4.17 9.00 -10.67
CA GLN A 102 5.41 9.76 -10.58
C GLN A 102 5.63 10.66 -11.81
N ASP A 103 5.41 10.11 -13.00
CA ASP A 103 5.57 10.84 -14.26
C ASP A 103 4.55 11.98 -14.40
N LEU A 104 3.40 11.86 -13.75
CA LEU A 104 2.39 12.90 -13.70
C LEU A 104 2.69 14.01 -12.67
N GLY A 105 3.81 13.94 -11.95
CA GLY A 105 4.16 14.90 -10.90
C GLY A 105 3.21 14.88 -9.70
N VAL A 106 2.58 13.74 -9.45
CA VAL A 106 1.65 13.55 -8.33
C VAL A 106 2.42 13.36 -7.04
N SER A 107 1.94 13.96 -5.96
CA SER A 107 2.39 13.68 -4.59
C SER A 107 1.33 12.87 -3.86
N ALA A 108 1.75 11.87 -3.09
CA ALA A 108 0.81 11.04 -2.36
C ALA A 108 1.32 10.67 -0.95
N ALA A 109 0.37 10.41 -0.06
CA ALA A 109 0.59 9.81 1.25
C ALA A 109 -0.13 8.47 1.32
N MET A 110 0.61 7.40 1.52
CA MET A 110 0.12 6.04 1.76
C MET A 110 0.30 5.71 3.24
N THR A 111 -0.80 5.47 3.94
CA THR A 111 -0.78 5.18 5.38
C THR A 111 -1.38 3.81 5.64
N PHE A 112 -0.60 2.92 6.23
CA PHE A 112 -1.06 1.64 6.75
C PHE A 112 -1.27 1.76 8.25
N THR A 113 -2.44 1.36 8.73
CA THR A 113 -2.76 1.29 10.16
C THR A 113 -3.13 -0.16 10.50
N LEU A 114 -2.50 -0.69 11.55
CA LEU A 114 -2.80 -2.01 12.10
C LEU A 114 -3.53 -1.84 13.42
N ALA A 115 -4.55 -2.65 13.63
CA ALA A 115 -5.31 -2.73 14.88
C ALA A 115 -5.75 -4.18 15.10
N ASP A 116 -6.17 -4.49 16.32
CA ASP A 116 -6.76 -5.81 16.60
C ASP A 116 -7.95 -6.07 15.66
N GLY A 117 -8.00 -7.27 15.12
CA GLY A 117 -9.10 -7.73 14.28
C GLY A 117 -10.35 -8.08 15.09
N ALA A 118 -11.39 -8.52 14.41
CA ALA A 118 -12.64 -8.91 15.03
C ALA A 118 -12.53 -10.20 15.87
N THR A 119 -11.55 -11.03 15.54
CA THR A 119 -11.27 -12.30 16.22
C THR A 119 -9.89 -12.25 16.87
N ALA A 120 -9.73 -12.88 18.02
CA ALA A 120 -8.42 -12.98 18.66
C ALA A 120 -7.39 -13.64 17.74
N GLY A 121 -6.20 -13.04 17.63
CA GLY A 121 -5.14 -13.51 16.74
C GLY A 121 -5.27 -13.05 15.29
N THR A 122 -6.23 -12.16 14.98
CA THR A 122 -6.34 -11.51 13.68
C THR A 122 -5.97 -10.03 13.76
N THR A 123 -5.58 -9.44 12.63
CA THR A 123 -5.21 -8.03 12.53
C THR A 123 -6.01 -7.35 11.45
N LYS A 124 -6.64 -6.23 11.79
CA LYS A 124 -7.29 -5.33 10.85
C LYS A 124 -6.24 -4.39 10.25
N LEU A 125 -6.06 -4.46 8.93
CA LEU A 125 -5.30 -3.50 8.15
C LEU A 125 -6.26 -2.44 7.58
N THR A 126 -5.91 -1.17 7.76
CA THR A 126 -6.50 -0.05 7.01
C THR A 126 -5.42 0.61 6.18
N LEU A 127 -5.63 0.69 4.88
CA LEU A 127 -4.83 1.46 3.95
C LEU A 127 -5.58 2.73 3.57
N ASP A 128 -5.02 3.89 3.90
CA ASP A 128 -5.45 5.19 3.42
C ASP A 128 -4.44 5.71 2.38
N TYR A 129 -4.90 5.98 1.17
CA TYR A 129 -4.11 6.58 0.10
C TYR A 129 -4.71 7.92 -0.29
N LYS A 130 -3.91 8.98 -0.18
CA LYS A 130 -4.30 10.34 -0.56
C LYS A 130 -3.28 10.88 -1.55
N ALA A 131 -3.74 11.24 -2.75
CA ALA A 131 -2.90 11.79 -3.80
C ALA A 131 -3.40 13.17 -4.21
N VAL A 132 -2.45 14.05 -4.53
CA VAL A 132 -2.70 15.38 -5.06
C VAL A 132 -1.79 15.65 -6.24
N GLY A 133 -2.32 16.37 -7.23
CA GLY A 133 -1.61 16.77 -8.44
C GLY A 133 -2.09 18.11 -8.93
N SER A 134 -1.91 18.38 -10.20
CA SER A 134 -2.51 19.52 -10.88
C SER A 134 -3.91 19.18 -11.43
N SER A 135 -4.67 20.19 -11.81
CA SER A 135 -5.95 19.98 -12.52
C SER A 135 -5.79 19.23 -13.86
N LEU A 136 -4.56 19.11 -14.37
CA LEU A 136 -4.25 18.39 -15.60
C LEU A 136 -3.90 16.91 -15.34
N SER A 137 -3.76 16.52 -14.08
CA SER A 137 -3.34 15.15 -13.72
C SER A 137 -4.44 14.10 -13.96
N GLY A 138 -5.72 14.52 -14.04
CA GLY A 138 -6.85 13.62 -14.32
C GLY A 138 -7.04 12.54 -13.26
N LEU A 139 -6.79 12.87 -11.98
CA LEU A 139 -6.79 11.89 -10.89
C LEU A 139 -8.18 11.29 -10.64
N ASP A 140 -9.24 12.00 -10.97
CA ASP A 140 -10.62 11.49 -10.89
C ASP A 140 -10.87 10.30 -11.81
N GLN A 141 -10.19 10.26 -12.96
CA GLN A 141 -10.28 9.18 -13.94
C GLN A 141 -9.35 8.00 -13.60
N LEU A 142 -8.22 8.30 -12.95
CA LEU A 142 -7.27 7.29 -12.50
C LEU A 142 -7.68 6.61 -11.19
N ALA A 143 -8.48 7.27 -10.36
CA ALA A 143 -8.85 6.78 -9.03
C ALA A 143 -9.42 5.35 -9.03
N PRO A 144 -10.31 4.93 -9.95
CA PRO A 144 -10.79 3.53 -9.97
C PRO A 144 -9.68 2.51 -10.27
N LEU A 145 -8.71 2.86 -11.12
CA LEU A 145 -7.58 1.99 -11.45
C LEU A 145 -6.61 1.87 -10.27
N VAL A 146 -6.33 2.99 -9.61
CA VAL A 146 -5.48 3.01 -8.41
C VAL A 146 -6.13 2.23 -7.28
N ASP A 147 -7.45 2.39 -7.08
CA ASP A 147 -8.23 1.61 -6.11
C ASP A 147 -8.10 0.11 -6.37
N GLN A 148 -8.29 -0.32 -7.63
CA GLN A 148 -8.16 -1.73 -8.01
C GLN A 148 -6.76 -2.27 -7.72
N VAL A 149 -5.70 -1.54 -8.07
CA VAL A 149 -4.31 -1.96 -7.83
C VAL A 149 -4.05 -2.07 -6.33
N LEU A 150 -4.43 -1.07 -5.54
CA LEU A 150 -4.20 -1.07 -4.10
C LEU A 150 -5.03 -2.16 -3.40
N ALA A 151 -6.27 -2.41 -3.84
CA ALA A 151 -7.10 -3.51 -3.35
C ALA A 151 -6.44 -4.86 -3.60
N GLU A 152 -5.87 -5.07 -4.79
CA GLU A 152 -5.11 -6.29 -5.09
C GLU A 152 -3.94 -6.47 -4.13
N GLN A 153 -3.16 -5.41 -3.86
CA GLN A 153 -2.02 -5.49 -2.95
C GLN A 153 -2.49 -5.83 -1.52
N VAL A 154 -3.56 -5.20 -1.03
CA VAL A 154 -4.12 -5.50 0.28
C VAL A 154 -4.62 -6.95 0.35
N MET A 155 -5.28 -7.45 -0.70
CA MET A 155 -5.71 -8.86 -0.76
C MET A 155 -4.52 -9.82 -0.72
N ARG A 156 -3.42 -9.50 -1.40
CA ARG A 156 -2.17 -10.28 -1.33
C ARG A 156 -1.55 -10.23 0.08
N PHE A 157 -1.62 -9.08 0.74
CA PHE A 157 -1.15 -8.93 2.12
C PHE A 157 -1.92 -9.85 3.08
N VAL A 158 -3.24 -9.93 3.00
CA VAL A 158 -4.06 -10.74 3.91
C VAL A 158 -4.10 -12.22 3.53
N ALA A 159 -3.73 -12.58 2.31
CA ALA A 159 -3.61 -13.98 1.87
C ALA A 159 -2.31 -14.59 2.42
N VAL A 160 -2.33 -14.98 3.69
CA VAL A 160 -1.21 -15.65 4.36
C VAL A 160 -1.30 -17.16 4.08
N ASN A 161 -0.24 -17.71 3.47
CA ASN A 161 -0.08 -19.16 3.21
C ASN A 161 0.58 -19.84 4.40
#